data_4c25a19e2f759f6687aa575f6813a792
#
_entry.id   4c25a19e2f759f6687aa575f6813a792
#
_cell.length_a   1.000
_cell.length_b   1.000
_cell.length_c   1.000
_cell.angle_alpha   90.00
_cell.angle_beta   90.00
_cell.angle_gamma   90.00
#
_symmetry.space_group_name_H-M   'P 1'
#
loop_
_entity.id
_entity.type
_entity.pdbx_description
1 polymer ?
#
loop_
_entity_poly.entity_id
_entity_poly.type
_entity_poly.pdbx_seq_one_letter_code
_entity_poly.pdbx_strand_id
1 'polypeptide(L)'
;YRRQRQMCIRDRLKNSGKSIEEVRDFAEERKLNVHHWFFSTDLTSYYRGGRITKTAQIFGTMLNICPLLNMDNNGKLIPRTKYRGKKKVIEEIVNRMVEHADGGLDYSGKCYISESACYDDARAVADLVESKFKKLNGKVEINSVGTVIGSHTGPGTVALFFFGDKRVD
;
A
#
# COMPACT_ATOMS: atom_id res chain seq x y z
N TYR A 1 -9.70 2.03 -0.82
CA TYR A 1 -8.84 2.99 -0.09
C TYR A 1 -8.13 3.99 -0.99
N ARG A 2 -7.53 3.57 -2.10
CA ARG A 2 -6.93 4.48 -3.09
C ARG A 2 -7.94 5.54 -3.56
N ARG A 3 -9.15 5.12 -3.91
CA ARG A 3 -10.22 6.05 -4.35
C ARG A 3 -10.64 6.98 -3.21
N GLN A 4 -10.83 6.49 -2.00
CA GLN A 4 -11.23 7.32 -0.86
C GLN A 4 -10.18 8.38 -0.54
N ARG A 5 -8.89 8.04 -0.60
CA ARG A 5 -7.83 9.01 -0.35
C ARG A 5 -7.77 10.13 -1.39
N GLN A 6 -7.91 9.78 -2.66
CA GLN A 6 -8.06 10.78 -3.71
C GLN A 6 -9.34 11.61 -3.54
N MET A 7 -10.43 10.99 -3.05
CA MET A 7 -11.67 11.71 -2.73
C MET A 7 -11.47 12.72 -1.60
N CYS A 8 -10.83 12.35 -0.49
CA CYS A 8 -10.55 13.27 0.62
C CYS A 8 -9.66 14.44 0.20
N ILE A 9 -8.70 14.22 -0.69
CA ILE A 9 -7.85 15.29 -1.23
C ILE A 9 -8.68 16.19 -2.17
N ARG A 10 -9.48 15.61 -3.06
CA ARG A 10 -10.39 16.36 -3.93
C ARG A 10 -11.37 17.20 -3.14
N ASP A 11 -11.99 16.65 -2.10
CA ASP A 11 -12.91 17.36 -1.24
C ASP A 11 -12.24 18.54 -0.52
N ARG A 12 -11.01 18.35 -0.07
CA ARG A 12 -10.22 19.41 0.55
C ARG A 12 -9.89 20.53 -0.44
N LEU A 13 -9.47 20.19 -1.66
CA LEU A 13 -9.20 21.15 -2.72
C LEU A 13 -10.48 21.89 -3.14
N LYS A 14 -11.60 21.18 -3.29
CA LYS A 14 -12.91 21.78 -3.55
C LYS A 14 -13.29 22.77 -2.42
N ASN A 15 -13.14 22.37 -1.18
CA ASN A 15 -13.45 23.22 -0.02
C ASN A 15 -12.51 24.41 0.12
N SER A 16 -11.31 24.36 -0.50
CA SER A 16 -10.39 25.50 -0.60
C SER A 16 -10.68 26.41 -1.81
N GLY A 17 -11.79 26.21 -2.51
CA GLY A 17 -12.25 27.06 -3.63
C GLY A 17 -11.60 26.74 -4.98
N LYS A 18 -10.94 25.58 -5.12
CA LYS A 18 -10.39 25.13 -6.41
C LYS A 18 -11.48 24.74 -7.40
N SER A 19 -11.29 25.07 -8.68
CA SER A 19 -12.20 24.65 -9.74
C SER A 19 -12.15 23.13 -9.97
N ILE A 20 -13.16 22.59 -10.66
CA ILE A 20 -13.19 21.15 -10.99
C ILE A 20 -12.03 20.75 -11.91
N GLU A 21 -11.61 21.63 -12.79
CA GLU A 21 -10.46 21.44 -13.67
C GLU A 21 -9.16 21.39 -12.88
N GLU A 22 -8.94 22.33 -11.95
CA GLU A 22 -7.77 22.33 -11.07
C GLU A 22 -7.70 21.06 -10.21
N VAL A 23 -8.84 20.60 -9.70
CA VAL A 23 -8.91 19.36 -8.90
C VAL A 23 -8.63 18.13 -9.76
N ARG A 24 -9.15 18.07 -10.99
CA ARG A 24 -8.86 17.01 -11.96
C ARG A 24 -7.37 16.97 -12.29
N ASP A 25 -6.81 18.11 -12.66
CA ASP A 25 -5.41 18.22 -13.07
C ASP A 25 -4.47 17.82 -11.93
N PHE A 26 -4.73 18.30 -10.72
CA PHE A 26 -4.00 17.86 -9.54
C PHE A 26 -4.06 16.34 -9.34
N ALA A 27 -5.24 15.72 -9.51
CA ALA A 27 -5.40 14.28 -9.35
C ALA A 27 -4.63 13.49 -10.42
N GLU A 28 -4.63 13.97 -11.67
CA GLU A 28 -3.89 13.36 -12.79
C GLU A 28 -2.38 13.48 -12.61
N GLU A 29 -1.87 14.64 -12.20
CA GLU A 29 -0.46 14.86 -11.94
C GLU A 29 0.07 14.01 -10.80
N ARG A 30 -0.73 13.86 -9.73
CA ARG A 30 -0.32 13.20 -8.49
C ARG A 30 -0.69 11.72 -8.38
N LYS A 31 -1.37 11.14 -9.35
CA LYS A 31 -1.81 9.73 -9.28
C LYS A 31 -0.65 8.74 -9.14
N LEU A 32 0.52 9.05 -9.69
CA LEU A 32 1.70 8.19 -9.59
C LEU A 32 2.54 8.44 -8.33
N ASN A 33 2.23 9.49 -7.56
CA ASN A 33 2.88 9.76 -6.29
C ASN A 33 2.25 9.00 -5.11
N VAL A 34 1.15 8.29 -5.31
CA VAL A 34 0.57 7.43 -4.28
C VAL A 34 1.20 6.05 -4.39
N HIS A 35 2.02 5.71 -3.41
CA HIS A 35 2.63 4.39 -3.30
C HIS A 35 1.67 3.39 -2.68
N HIS A 36 1.71 2.17 -3.20
CA HIS A 36 0.94 1.02 -2.74
C HIS A 36 1.90 -0.15 -2.64
N TRP A 37 2.42 -0.42 -1.47
CA TRP A 37 3.22 -1.60 -1.20
C TRP A 37 2.38 -2.56 -0.38
N PHE A 38 2.43 -3.84 -0.69
CA PHE A 38 1.69 -4.84 0.06
C PHE A 38 2.40 -6.17 0.03
N PHE A 39 2.21 -6.94 1.09
CA PHE A 39 2.63 -8.34 1.15
C PHE A 39 1.43 -9.23 1.47
N SER A 40 1.57 -10.50 1.15
CA SER A 40 0.63 -11.53 1.56
C SER A 40 1.36 -12.78 2.00
N THR A 41 0.75 -13.54 2.87
CA THR A 41 1.26 -14.85 3.29
C THR A 41 0.82 -15.98 2.35
N ASP A 42 -0.19 -15.74 1.50
CA ASP A 42 -0.68 -16.65 0.49
C ASP A 42 -1.20 -15.89 -0.74
N LEU A 43 -0.76 -16.26 -1.93
CA LEU A 43 -1.19 -15.67 -3.20
C LEU A 43 -2.28 -16.47 -3.92
N THR A 44 -2.85 -17.51 -3.31
CA THR A 44 -3.86 -18.37 -3.94
C THR A 44 -5.12 -17.59 -4.33
N SER A 45 -5.59 -16.70 -3.45
CA SER A 45 -6.76 -15.85 -3.72
C SER A 45 -6.50 -14.85 -4.84
N TYR A 46 -5.29 -14.29 -4.91
CA TYR A 46 -4.89 -13.39 -6.00
C TYR A 46 -4.90 -14.09 -7.36
N TYR A 47 -4.42 -15.35 -7.41
CA TYR A 47 -4.44 -16.14 -8.63
C TYR A 47 -5.87 -16.51 -9.04
N ARG A 48 -6.67 -17.04 -8.09
CA ARG A 48 -8.08 -17.38 -8.35
C ARG A 48 -8.90 -16.18 -8.81
N GLY A 49 -8.59 -15.01 -8.26
CA GLY A 49 -9.21 -13.74 -8.65
C GLY A 49 -8.67 -13.14 -9.95
N GLY A 50 -7.70 -13.77 -10.62
CA GLY A 50 -7.11 -13.27 -11.88
C GLY A 50 -6.26 -11.99 -11.71
N ARG A 51 -5.72 -11.71 -10.51
CA ARG A 51 -4.89 -10.53 -10.23
C ARG A 51 -3.41 -10.78 -10.42
N ILE A 52 -2.98 -12.04 -10.42
CA ILE A 52 -1.61 -12.45 -10.71
C ILE A 52 -1.61 -13.69 -11.60
N THR A 53 -0.48 -13.94 -12.27
CA THR A 53 -0.29 -15.13 -13.11
C THR A 53 0.01 -16.37 -12.24
N LYS A 54 -0.17 -17.56 -12.83
CA LYS A 54 0.16 -18.85 -12.18
C LYS A 54 1.64 -18.89 -11.75
N THR A 55 2.55 -18.36 -12.55
CA THR A 55 3.97 -18.30 -12.22
C THR A 55 4.23 -17.48 -10.96
N ALA A 56 3.55 -16.32 -10.82
CA ALA A 56 3.67 -15.49 -9.62
C ALA A 56 3.07 -16.19 -8.38
N GLN A 57 1.97 -16.96 -8.53
CA GLN A 57 1.36 -17.74 -7.45
C GLN A 57 2.32 -18.80 -6.89
N ILE A 58 3.03 -19.55 -7.74
CA ILE A 58 3.94 -20.61 -7.30
C ILE A 58 4.98 -20.10 -6.32
N PHE A 59 5.46 -18.86 -6.52
CA PHE A 59 6.42 -18.26 -5.60
C PHE A 59 5.82 -17.89 -4.23
N GLY A 60 4.52 -17.63 -4.15
CA GLY A 60 3.83 -17.25 -2.91
C GLY A 60 3.28 -18.45 -2.09
N THR A 61 3.27 -19.67 -2.65
CA THR A 61 2.80 -20.89 -1.97
C THR A 61 3.91 -21.67 -1.27
N MET A 62 5.16 -21.27 -1.42
CA MET A 62 6.27 -21.88 -0.70
C MET A 62 6.19 -21.54 0.79
N LEU A 63 6.38 -22.55 1.64
CA LEU A 63 6.31 -22.42 3.10
C LEU A 63 7.19 -21.25 3.62
N ASN A 64 6.59 -20.35 4.40
CA ASN A 64 7.23 -19.16 4.96
C ASN A 64 7.79 -18.13 3.96
N ILE A 65 7.35 -18.15 2.71
CA ILE A 65 7.69 -17.10 1.74
C ILE A 65 6.58 -16.05 1.73
N CYS A 66 6.96 -14.80 1.99
CA CYS A 66 6.08 -13.63 1.93
C CYS A 66 6.53 -12.75 0.75
N PRO A 67 5.81 -12.75 -0.37
CA PRO A 67 6.08 -11.85 -1.47
C PRO A 67 5.70 -10.42 -1.12
N LEU A 68 6.56 -9.47 -1.47
CA LEU A 68 6.30 -8.05 -1.45
C LEU A 68 5.98 -7.59 -2.86
N LEU A 69 4.84 -6.95 -3.02
CA LEU A 69 4.29 -6.52 -4.29
C LEU A 69 4.04 -5.00 -4.28
N ASN A 70 3.98 -4.44 -5.46
CA ASN A 70 3.43 -3.10 -5.66
C ASN A 70 2.51 -3.09 -6.90
N MET A 71 2.16 -1.89 -7.36
CA MET A 71 1.34 -1.69 -8.54
C MET A 71 2.16 -0.95 -9.60
N ASP A 72 2.13 -1.43 -10.84
CA ASP A 72 2.71 -0.73 -11.98
C ASP A 72 1.90 0.52 -12.37
N ASN A 73 2.37 1.29 -13.35
CA ASN A 73 1.71 2.50 -13.81
C ASN A 73 0.36 2.21 -14.52
N ASN A 74 0.16 0.99 -15.01
CA ASN A 74 -1.09 0.51 -15.62
C ASN A 74 -2.10 -0.04 -14.60
N GLY A 75 -1.71 -0.12 -13.32
CA GLY A 75 -2.57 -0.63 -12.25
C GLY A 75 -2.53 -2.14 -12.06
N LYS A 76 -1.58 -2.85 -12.68
CA LYS A 76 -1.37 -4.29 -12.46
C LYS A 76 -0.55 -4.52 -11.19
N LEU A 77 -0.83 -5.62 -10.52
CA LEU A 77 -0.09 -6.05 -9.34
C LEU A 77 1.21 -6.75 -9.78
N ILE A 78 2.33 -6.25 -9.31
CA ILE A 78 3.66 -6.76 -9.69
C ILE A 78 4.39 -7.28 -8.46
N PRO A 79 4.75 -8.58 -8.41
CA PRO A 79 5.69 -9.09 -7.43
C PRO A 79 7.08 -8.49 -7.66
N ARG A 80 7.63 -7.82 -6.66
CA ARG A 80 8.97 -7.20 -6.75
C ARG A 80 10.03 -8.06 -6.10
N THR A 81 9.76 -8.51 -4.89
CA THR A 81 10.71 -9.29 -4.09
C THR A 81 9.96 -10.32 -3.26
N LYS A 82 10.70 -11.28 -2.73
CA LYS A 82 10.17 -12.30 -1.82
C LYS A 82 11.09 -12.41 -0.61
N TYR A 83 10.48 -12.53 0.55
CA TYR A 83 11.20 -12.62 1.81
C TYR A 83 10.82 -13.89 2.56
N ARG A 84 11.76 -14.42 3.32
CA ARG A 84 11.49 -15.56 4.18
C ARG A 84 11.03 -15.07 5.55
N GLY A 85 9.78 -15.39 5.88
CA GLY A 85 9.15 -15.05 7.16
C GLY A 85 8.53 -13.65 7.21
N LYS A 86 7.48 -13.53 8.04
CA LYS A 86 6.70 -12.30 8.21
C LYS A 86 7.52 -11.13 8.74
N LYS A 87 8.39 -11.38 9.73
CA LYS A 87 9.20 -10.32 10.35
C LYS A 87 10.02 -9.57 9.30
N LYS A 88 10.66 -10.31 8.39
CA LYS A 88 11.49 -9.71 7.36
C LYS A 88 10.68 -8.88 6.37
N VAL A 89 9.53 -9.34 5.90
CA VAL A 89 8.70 -8.57 4.96
C VAL A 89 8.08 -7.34 5.61
N ILE A 90 7.77 -7.38 6.92
CA ILE A 90 7.30 -6.22 7.69
C ILE A 90 8.40 -5.14 7.76
N GLU A 91 9.65 -5.51 8.00
CA GLU A 91 10.78 -4.58 7.95
C GLU A 91 10.94 -3.97 6.55
N GLU A 92 10.85 -4.80 5.52
CA GLU A 92 11.10 -4.39 4.13
C GLU A 92 9.98 -3.51 3.55
N ILE A 93 8.73 -3.75 3.90
CA ILE A 93 7.63 -2.86 3.43
C ILE A 93 7.80 -1.45 4.02
N VAL A 94 8.28 -1.34 5.26
CA VAL A 94 8.59 -0.04 5.86
C VAL A 94 9.85 0.58 5.27
N ASN A 95 10.86 -0.22 4.91
CA ASN A 95 12.03 0.29 4.20
C ASN A 95 11.65 0.89 2.83
N ARG A 96 10.68 0.30 2.11
CA ARG A 96 10.13 0.92 0.87
C ARG A 96 9.50 2.29 1.14
N MET A 97 8.86 2.47 2.29
CA MET A 97 8.37 3.80 2.66
C MET A 97 9.52 4.76 2.96
N VAL A 98 10.59 4.31 3.62
CA VAL A 98 11.77 5.15 3.87
C VAL A 98 12.44 5.60 2.56
N GLU A 99 12.50 4.71 1.57
CA GLU A 99 13.12 4.99 0.26
C GLU A 99 12.30 5.98 -0.59
N HIS A 100 10.97 5.87 -0.53
CA HIS A 100 10.08 6.55 -1.49
C HIS A 100 9.21 7.65 -0.89
N ALA A 101 9.10 7.77 0.44
CA ALA A 101 8.24 8.78 1.04
C ALA A 101 8.71 10.21 0.72
N ASP A 102 7.76 11.10 0.49
CA ASP A 102 8.04 12.51 0.23
C ASP A 102 8.74 13.14 1.45
N GLY A 103 9.97 13.63 1.24
CA GLY A 103 10.84 14.11 2.32
C GLY A 103 11.53 12.99 3.14
N GLY A 104 11.52 11.73 2.68
CA GLY A 104 12.17 10.61 3.36
C GLY A 104 11.68 10.41 4.80
N LEU A 105 12.58 10.32 5.76
CA LEU A 105 12.24 10.17 7.19
C LEU A 105 11.52 11.38 7.80
N ASP A 106 11.56 12.54 7.13
CA ASP A 106 10.84 13.76 7.52
C ASP A 106 9.39 13.79 6.99
N TYR A 107 8.91 12.68 6.44
CA TYR A 107 7.56 12.55 5.94
C TYR A 107 6.52 13.03 6.96
N SER A 108 5.75 14.06 6.58
CA SER A 108 4.73 14.70 7.41
C SER A 108 3.30 14.46 6.89
N GLY A 109 3.16 13.57 5.92
CA GLY A 109 1.85 13.18 5.39
C GLY A 109 1.15 12.13 6.26
N LYS A 110 -0.08 11.79 5.88
CA LYS A 110 -0.81 10.66 6.48
C LYS A 110 -0.36 9.33 5.88
N CYS A 111 -0.35 8.30 6.71
CA CYS A 111 -0.07 6.93 6.32
C CYS A 111 -1.29 6.04 6.63
N TYR A 112 -1.61 5.13 5.74
CA TYR A 112 -2.75 4.22 5.89
C TYR A 112 -2.32 2.78 5.66
N ILE A 113 -2.95 1.88 6.40
CA ILE A 113 -2.82 0.45 6.19
C ILE A 113 -4.20 -0.15 5.94
N SER A 114 -4.28 -1.06 4.99
CA SER A 114 -5.42 -1.96 4.84
C SER A 114 -4.97 -3.39 5.07
N GLU A 115 -5.74 -4.14 5.86
CA GLU A 115 -5.42 -5.52 6.19
C GLU A 115 -6.58 -6.47 5.84
N SER A 116 -6.28 -7.74 5.63
CA SER A 116 -7.25 -8.80 5.36
C SER A 116 -7.10 -9.91 6.40
N ALA A 117 -7.90 -9.86 7.46
CA ALA A 117 -7.91 -10.80 8.58
C ALA A 117 -6.52 -11.06 9.20
N CYS A 118 -5.70 -9.99 9.35
CA CYS A 118 -4.34 -10.06 9.92
C CYS A 118 -3.95 -8.76 10.64
N TYR A 119 -4.82 -8.27 11.53
CA TYR A 119 -4.65 -7.01 12.24
C TYR A 119 -3.30 -6.90 12.99
N ASP A 120 -2.84 -7.98 13.62
CA ASP A 120 -1.57 -7.96 14.36
C ASP A 120 -0.37 -7.70 13.44
N ASP A 121 -0.36 -8.28 12.24
CA ASP A 121 0.67 -8.01 11.24
C ASP A 121 0.60 -6.54 10.76
N ALA A 122 -0.61 -6.02 10.56
CA ALA A 122 -0.83 -4.62 10.21
C ALA A 122 -0.39 -3.66 11.32
N ARG A 123 -0.68 -4.00 12.59
CA ARG A 123 -0.23 -3.21 13.74
C ARG A 123 1.29 -3.21 13.85
N ALA A 124 1.95 -4.34 13.63
CA ALA A 124 3.42 -4.42 13.63
C ALA A 124 4.05 -3.51 12.55
N VAL A 125 3.46 -3.45 11.35
CA VAL A 125 3.90 -2.50 10.30
C VAL A 125 3.69 -1.06 10.77
N ALA A 126 2.53 -0.75 11.33
CA ALA A 126 2.20 0.59 11.80
C ALA A 126 3.11 1.06 12.94
N ASP A 127 3.41 0.20 13.91
CA ASP A 127 4.33 0.50 15.01
C ASP A 127 5.73 0.83 14.49
N LEU A 128 6.20 0.07 13.50
CA LEU A 128 7.50 0.32 12.88
C LEU A 128 7.51 1.62 12.07
N VAL A 129 6.43 1.95 11.33
CA VAL A 129 6.27 3.24 10.65
C VAL A 129 6.29 4.38 11.67
N GLU A 130 5.47 4.31 12.72
CA GLU A 130 5.36 5.34 13.75
C GLU A 130 6.68 5.52 14.52
N SER A 131 7.47 4.44 14.66
CA SER A 131 8.80 4.52 15.28
C SER A 131 9.83 5.27 14.42
N LYS A 132 9.78 5.10 13.10
CA LYS A 132 10.74 5.71 12.17
C LYS A 132 10.36 7.13 11.73
N PHE A 133 9.07 7.40 11.49
CA PHE A 133 8.57 8.65 10.93
C PHE A 133 8.01 9.59 12.02
N LYS A 134 8.89 10.33 12.67
CA LYS A 134 8.52 11.19 13.83
C LYS A 134 7.64 12.38 13.50
N LYS A 135 7.58 12.79 12.23
CA LYS A 135 6.78 13.94 11.75
C LYS A 135 5.47 13.49 11.08
N LEU A 136 5.11 12.20 11.20
CA LEU A 136 3.89 11.68 10.61
C LEU A 136 2.65 12.48 11.08
N ASN A 137 1.73 12.78 10.18
CA ASN A 137 0.50 13.52 10.50
C ASN A 137 -0.53 12.60 11.20
N GLY A 138 -0.38 12.46 12.50
CA GLY A 138 -1.15 11.56 13.35
C GLY A 138 -0.63 10.12 13.31
N LYS A 139 -1.38 9.21 13.89
CA LYS A 139 -1.07 7.78 13.86
C LYS A 139 -1.39 7.16 12.51
N VAL A 140 -0.80 6.01 12.23
CA VAL A 140 -1.15 5.20 11.07
C VAL A 140 -2.60 4.70 11.21
N GLU A 141 -3.41 4.99 10.21
CA GLU A 141 -4.80 4.55 10.18
C GLU A 141 -4.88 3.12 9.62
N ILE A 142 -5.32 2.16 10.43
CA ILE A 142 -5.49 0.75 10.05
C ILE A 142 -6.98 0.48 9.81
N ASN A 143 -7.28 -0.14 8.67
CA ASN A 143 -8.64 -0.52 8.33
C ASN A 143 -8.68 -1.90 7.66
N SER A 144 -9.72 -2.68 7.92
CA SER A 144 -9.95 -3.92 7.19
C SER A 144 -10.36 -3.65 5.74
N VAL A 145 -9.95 -4.51 4.83
CA VAL A 145 -10.39 -4.44 3.43
C VAL A 145 -11.88 -4.76 3.31
N GLY A 146 -12.54 -4.13 2.32
CA GLY A 146 -13.91 -4.49 1.99
C GLY A 146 -14.01 -5.91 1.40
N THR A 147 -15.21 -6.50 1.44
CA THR A 147 -15.48 -7.88 1.03
C THR A 147 -15.01 -8.22 -0.39
N VAL A 148 -15.22 -7.30 -1.35
CA VAL A 148 -14.78 -7.49 -2.75
C VAL A 148 -13.24 -7.61 -2.83
N ILE A 149 -12.52 -6.71 -2.18
CA ILE A 149 -11.05 -6.77 -2.17
C ILE A 149 -10.59 -8.00 -1.39
N GLY A 150 -11.20 -8.28 -0.24
CA GLY A 150 -10.86 -9.44 0.59
C GLY A 150 -11.03 -10.77 -0.14
N SER A 151 -12.07 -10.93 -0.98
CA SER A 151 -12.26 -12.14 -1.79
C SER A 151 -11.15 -12.35 -2.84
N HIS A 152 -10.51 -11.28 -3.31
CA HIS A 152 -9.40 -11.36 -4.27
C HIS A 152 -8.04 -11.45 -3.61
N THR A 153 -7.85 -10.87 -2.42
CA THR A 153 -6.57 -10.87 -1.73
C THR A 153 -6.42 -12.03 -0.75
N GLY A 154 -7.53 -12.53 -0.23
CA GLY A 154 -7.53 -13.54 0.82
C GLY A 154 -7.01 -13.01 2.16
N PRO A 155 -7.03 -13.83 3.21
CA PRO A 155 -6.48 -13.48 4.51
C PRO A 155 -4.95 -13.36 4.47
N GLY A 156 -4.37 -12.59 5.42
CA GLY A 156 -2.92 -12.45 5.56
C GLY A 156 -2.29 -11.41 4.63
N THR A 157 -3.09 -10.51 4.04
CA THR A 157 -2.60 -9.39 3.22
C THR A 157 -2.55 -8.10 4.05
N VAL A 158 -1.40 -7.43 4.04
CA VAL A 158 -1.20 -6.08 4.58
C VAL A 158 -0.74 -5.16 3.48
N ALA A 159 -1.43 -4.05 3.29
CA ALA A 159 -1.13 -3.03 2.28
C ALA A 159 -0.86 -1.67 2.94
N LEU A 160 0.28 -1.07 2.63
CA LEU A 160 0.75 0.22 3.11
C LEU A 160 0.59 1.28 2.02
N PHE A 161 0.03 2.43 2.38
CA PHE A 161 -0.23 3.55 1.47
C PHE A 161 0.36 4.84 2.02
N PHE A 162 1.12 5.54 1.19
CA PHE A 162 1.71 6.84 1.51
C PHE A 162 1.95 7.66 0.24
N PHE A 163 2.20 8.96 0.40
CA PHE A 163 2.66 9.81 -0.69
C PHE A 163 4.18 9.81 -0.78
N GLY A 164 4.70 9.82 -2.00
CA GLY A 164 6.13 9.81 -2.22
C GLY A 164 6.54 10.35 -3.59
N ASP A 165 7.75 10.00 -3.99
CA ASP A 165 8.26 10.27 -5.32
C ASP A 165 7.34 9.69 -6.42
N LYS A 166 7.58 10.07 -7.67
CA LYS A 166 6.82 9.53 -8.78
C LYS A 166 7.23 8.07 -9.03
N ARG A 167 6.28 7.15 -8.89
CA ARG A 167 6.54 5.73 -9.18
C ARG A 167 7.04 5.54 -10.61
N VAL A 168 8.11 4.78 -10.75
CA VAL A 168 8.63 4.26 -12.01
C VAL A 168 8.38 2.75 -12.08
N ASP A 169 8.16 2.22 -13.29
CA ASP A 169 7.93 0.79 -13.51
C ASP A 169 9.22 -0.04 -13.39
#